data_ba16f9a0ec272f9a2c79fe5094341942
#
_entry.id   ba16f9a0ec272f9a2c79fe5094341942
#
_cell.length_a   1.000
_cell.length_b   1.000
_cell.length_c   1.000
_cell.angle_alpha   90.00
_cell.angle_beta   90.00
_cell.angle_gamma   90.00
#
_symmetry.space_group_name_H-M   'P 1'
#
loop_
_entity.id
_entity.type
_entity.pdbx_description
1 polymer ?
#
loop_
_entity_poly.entity_id
_entity_poly.type
_entity_poly.pdbx_seq_one_letter_code
_entity_poly.pdbx_strand_id
1 'polypeptide(L)'
;CLEEGTVRHYKKSELKNLGLLSEIVSLSHSNDVMQSPMSLSDVCKYLDAGQASLYRICQEYFGIGIIEMMMQVRLEESRRALLRQKDHSQSHESTIREVAIRYGFKHAGRYARRYFTSFGELPSQTIQRS
;
A
#
# COMPACT_ATOMS: atom_id res chain seq x y z
N CYS A 1 -15.94 -11.82 24.21
CA CYS A 1 -15.38 -11.36 23.61
C CYS A 1 -15.71 -10.06 23.01
N LEU A 2 -16.55 -10.03 22.31
CA LEU A 2 -16.81 -8.84 21.61
C LEU A 2 -17.59 -7.84 22.36
N GLU A 3 -18.24 -8.25 23.40
CA GLU A 3 -19.12 -7.35 24.04
C GLU A 3 -18.40 -6.17 24.60
N GLU A 4 -17.36 -6.35 25.34
CA GLU A 4 -16.63 -5.20 25.81
C GLU A 4 -15.98 -4.50 24.67
N GLY A 5 -15.52 -5.28 23.69
CA GLY A 5 -14.89 -4.70 22.52
C GLY A 5 -15.84 -3.86 21.74
N THR A 6 -17.11 -4.26 21.69
CA THR A 6 -18.08 -3.52 20.91
C THR A 6 -18.57 -2.27 21.59
N VAL A 7 -18.50 -2.21 22.90
CA VAL A 7 -18.98 -1.04 23.64
C VAL A 7 -17.82 -0.23 24.18
N ARG A 8 -16.84 -0.02 23.35
CA ARG A 8 -15.69 0.74 23.74
C ARG A 8 -15.94 2.23 23.59
N HIS A 9 -15.55 2.97 24.61
CA HIS A 9 -15.67 4.42 24.58
C HIS A 9 -14.35 5.02 24.13
N TYR A 10 -14.39 5.75 23.03
CA TYR A 10 -13.22 6.42 22.49
C TYR A 10 -13.20 7.87 22.91
N LYS A 11 -12.01 8.39 23.20
CA LYS A 11 -11.84 9.81 23.39
C LYS A 11 -12.05 10.51 22.05
N LYS A 12 -12.39 11.79 22.11
CA LYS A 12 -12.61 12.58 20.90
C LYS A 12 -11.40 12.56 19.97
N SER A 13 -10.20 12.64 20.55
CA SER A 13 -8.97 12.58 19.76
C SER A 13 -8.78 11.23 19.11
N GLU A 14 -9.18 10.16 19.80
CA GLU A 14 -9.07 8.82 19.23
C GLU A 14 -10.02 8.62 18.05
N LEU A 15 -11.24 9.16 18.16
CA LEU A 15 -12.19 9.10 17.06
C LEU A 15 -11.70 9.85 15.84
N LYS A 16 -11.05 11.01 16.07
CA LYS A 16 -10.45 11.76 14.98
C LYS A 16 -9.35 10.97 14.32
N ASN A 17 -8.51 10.29 15.10
CA ASN A 17 -7.44 9.47 14.58
C ASN A 17 -7.96 8.31 13.76
N LEU A 18 -9.03 7.66 14.23
CA LEU A 18 -9.64 6.54 13.49
C LEU A 18 -10.19 7.00 12.14
N GLY A 19 -10.80 8.19 12.12
CA GLY A 19 -11.29 8.77 10.88
C GLY A 19 -10.15 9.05 9.92
N LEU A 20 -9.04 9.58 10.42
CA LEU A 20 -7.87 9.85 9.60
C LEU A 20 -7.25 8.57 9.08
N LEU A 21 -7.18 7.52 9.91
CA LEU A 21 -6.69 6.22 9.46
C LEU A 21 -7.53 5.66 8.32
N SER A 22 -8.85 5.79 8.42
CA SER A 22 -9.75 5.35 7.37
C SER A 22 -9.47 6.08 6.05
N GLU A 23 -9.24 7.38 6.13
CA GLU A 23 -8.89 8.18 4.95
C GLU A 23 -7.54 7.75 4.37
N ILE A 24 -6.56 7.46 5.22
CA ILE A 24 -5.25 6.99 4.77
C ILE A 24 -5.39 5.68 3.99
N VAL A 25 -6.15 4.74 4.52
CA VAL A 25 -6.35 3.46 3.88
C VAL A 25 -7.04 3.64 2.52
N SER A 26 -8.09 4.45 2.49
CA SER A 26 -8.79 4.73 1.24
C SER A 26 -7.88 5.37 0.21
N LEU A 27 -7.07 6.34 0.63
CA LEU A 27 -6.14 7.01 -0.25
C LEU A 27 -5.11 6.02 -0.80
N SER A 28 -4.64 5.11 0.05
CA SER A 28 -3.64 4.12 -0.37
C SER A 28 -4.14 3.21 -1.47
N HIS A 29 -5.45 2.97 -1.53
CA HIS A 29 -6.05 2.12 -2.55
C HIS A 29 -6.55 2.89 -3.76
N SER A 30 -6.38 4.20 -3.79
CA SER A 30 -6.86 4.99 -4.92
C SER A 30 -6.01 4.73 -6.16
N ASN A 31 -6.65 4.66 -7.32
CA ASN A 31 -5.95 4.43 -8.58
C ASN A 31 -4.93 5.53 -8.87
N ASP A 32 -5.28 6.76 -8.56
CA ASP A 32 -4.37 7.89 -8.79
C ASP A 32 -3.08 7.74 -8.01
N VAL A 33 -3.19 7.31 -6.75
CA VAL A 33 -2.01 7.12 -5.91
C VAL A 33 -1.21 5.92 -6.37
N MET A 34 -1.87 4.85 -6.82
CA MET A 34 -1.16 3.67 -7.30
C MET A 34 -0.36 3.96 -8.56
N GLN A 35 -0.90 4.75 -9.48
CA GLN A 35 -0.23 5.07 -10.73
C GLN A 35 0.75 6.22 -10.59
N SER A 36 0.45 7.19 -9.75
CA SER A 36 1.28 8.37 -9.51
C SER A 36 1.41 8.59 -8.03
N PRO A 37 2.37 7.94 -7.38
CA PRO A 37 2.53 8.05 -5.94
C PRO A 37 2.69 9.49 -5.48
N MET A 38 1.99 9.84 -4.42
CA MET A 38 2.05 11.18 -3.85
C MET A 38 3.29 11.34 -2.96
N SER A 39 3.82 12.55 -2.91
CA SER A 39 4.86 12.87 -1.94
C SER A 39 4.24 13.03 -0.56
N LEU A 40 5.07 13.01 0.48
CA LEU A 40 4.58 13.22 1.83
C LEU A 40 3.87 14.57 1.95
N SER A 41 4.42 15.60 1.32
CA SER A 41 3.80 16.92 1.33
C SER A 41 2.41 16.90 0.72
N ASP A 42 2.25 16.20 -0.40
CA ASP A 42 0.95 16.09 -1.07
C ASP A 42 -0.05 15.33 -0.20
N VAL A 43 0.39 14.27 0.46
CA VAL A 43 -0.46 13.50 1.35
C VAL A 43 -0.95 14.37 2.51
N CYS A 44 -0.05 15.16 3.09
CA CYS A 44 -0.41 16.04 4.18
C CYS A 44 -1.47 17.06 3.76
N LYS A 45 -1.32 17.61 2.55
CA LYS A 45 -2.30 18.57 2.04
C LYS A 45 -3.65 17.90 1.78
N TYR A 46 -3.62 16.73 1.19
CA TYR A 46 -4.86 16.01 0.86
C TYR A 46 -5.65 15.68 2.12
N LEU A 47 -4.95 15.21 3.16
CA LEU A 47 -5.59 14.80 4.41
C LEU A 47 -5.80 15.96 5.38
N ASP A 48 -5.29 17.15 5.03
CA ASP A 48 -5.35 18.33 5.90
C ASP A 48 -4.80 17.99 7.29
N ALA A 49 -3.62 17.40 7.32
CA ALA A 49 -2.99 16.98 8.55
C ALA A 49 -1.51 17.30 8.52
N GLY A 50 -0.95 17.62 9.67
CA GLY A 50 0.46 17.92 9.76
C GLY A 50 1.32 16.68 9.65
N GLN A 51 2.55 16.86 9.19
CA GLN A 51 3.47 15.75 8.99
C GLN A 51 3.74 15.00 10.30
N ALA A 52 3.93 15.73 11.39
CA ALA A 52 4.20 15.11 12.70
C ALA A 52 3.01 14.28 13.16
N SER A 53 1.79 14.78 12.94
CA SER A 53 0.58 14.05 13.32
C SER A 53 0.43 12.76 12.52
N LEU A 54 0.68 12.82 11.22
CA LEU A 54 0.61 11.63 10.38
C LEU A 54 1.67 10.61 10.77
N TYR A 55 2.88 11.08 11.05
CA TYR A 55 3.95 10.18 11.46
C TYR A 55 3.56 9.44 12.75
N ARG A 56 3.08 10.19 13.75
CA ARG A 56 2.73 9.60 15.03
C ARG A 56 1.60 8.58 14.88
N ILE A 57 0.56 8.92 14.12
CA ILE A 57 -0.58 8.03 13.95
C ILE A 57 -0.16 6.76 13.21
N CYS A 58 0.61 6.90 12.15
CA CYS A 58 1.04 5.73 11.39
C CYS A 58 1.97 4.82 12.20
N GLN A 59 2.88 5.40 12.98
CA GLN A 59 3.75 4.60 13.84
C GLN A 59 2.94 3.88 14.91
N GLU A 60 1.96 4.55 15.48
CA GLU A 60 1.16 3.97 16.56
C GLU A 60 0.28 2.82 16.08
N TYR A 61 -0.35 2.98 14.92
CA TYR A 61 -1.34 2.01 14.44
C TYR A 61 -0.79 1.03 13.41
N PHE A 62 0.18 1.42 12.61
CA PHE A 62 0.74 0.56 11.56
C PHE A 62 2.18 0.15 11.83
N GLY A 63 2.88 0.86 12.70
CA GLY A 63 4.28 0.60 12.96
C GLY A 63 5.23 1.08 11.87
N ILE A 64 4.72 1.74 10.83
CA ILE A 64 5.52 2.26 9.73
C ILE A 64 5.00 3.62 9.31
N GLY A 65 5.81 4.37 8.55
CA GLY A 65 5.39 5.67 8.05
C GLY A 65 4.35 5.54 6.95
N ILE A 66 3.66 6.65 6.66
CA ILE A 66 2.55 6.64 5.72
C ILE A 66 3.01 6.31 4.29
N ILE A 67 4.16 6.83 3.86
CA ILE A 67 4.66 6.55 2.52
C ILE A 67 5.01 5.08 2.37
N GLU A 68 5.62 4.52 3.39
CA GLU A 68 5.96 3.10 3.40
C GLU A 68 4.69 2.24 3.38
N MET A 69 3.69 2.63 4.14
CA MET A 69 2.42 1.92 4.18
C MET A 69 1.73 1.96 2.80
N MET A 70 1.71 3.13 2.17
CA MET A 70 1.11 3.27 0.85
C MET A 70 1.88 2.46 -0.20
N MET A 71 3.19 2.42 -0.07
CA MET A 71 4.00 1.60 -0.98
C MET A 71 3.71 0.11 -0.78
N GLN A 72 3.53 -0.31 0.46
CA GLN A 72 3.21 -1.70 0.75
C GLN A 72 1.86 -2.09 0.15
N VAL A 73 0.87 -1.21 0.22
CA VAL A 73 -0.43 -1.46 -0.39
C VAL A 73 -0.28 -1.64 -1.91
N ARG A 74 0.48 -0.77 -2.56
CA ARG A 74 0.71 -0.88 -4.01
C ARG A 74 1.39 -2.20 -4.34
N LEU A 75 2.35 -2.59 -3.51
CA LEU A 75 3.08 -3.84 -3.71
C LEU A 75 2.15 -5.05 -3.62
N GLU A 76 1.27 -5.06 -2.61
CA GLU A 76 0.31 -6.15 -2.44
C GLU A 76 -0.70 -6.21 -3.59
N GLU A 77 -1.14 -5.05 -4.06
CA GLU A 77 -2.06 -5.03 -5.20
C GLU A 77 -1.37 -5.51 -6.47
N SER A 78 -0.09 -5.18 -6.64
CA SER A 78 0.65 -5.68 -7.78
C SER A 78 0.79 -7.20 -7.73
N ARG A 79 0.96 -7.76 -6.54
CA ARG A 79 1.02 -9.21 -6.36
C ARG A 79 -0.30 -9.86 -6.76
N ARG A 80 -1.42 -9.27 -6.36
CA ARG A 80 -2.73 -9.78 -6.76
C ARG A 80 -2.90 -9.75 -8.27
N ALA A 81 -2.38 -8.71 -8.92
CA ALA A 81 -2.43 -8.62 -10.38
C ALA A 81 -1.63 -9.73 -11.03
N LEU A 82 -0.45 -10.06 -10.48
CA LEU A 82 0.36 -11.16 -11.01
C LEU A 82 -0.35 -12.50 -10.83
N LEU A 83 -1.01 -12.68 -9.69
CA LEU A 83 -1.75 -13.92 -9.43
C LEU A 83 -2.96 -14.09 -10.32
N ARG A 84 -3.54 -12.98 -10.79
CA ARG A 84 -4.69 -13.03 -11.70
C ARG A 84 -4.30 -13.18 -13.16
N GLN A 85 -3.01 -13.18 -13.45
CA GLN A 85 -2.55 -13.23 -14.84
C GLN A 85 -2.87 -14.57 -15.46
N LYS A 86 -3.67 -14.58 -16.52
CA LYS A 86 -4.06 -15.79 -17.20
C LYS A 86 -3.64 -15.84 -18.66
N ASP A 87 -3.19 -14.71 -19.19
CA ASP A 87 -2.73 -14.62 -20.56
C ASP A 87 -1.23 -14.84 -20.56
N HIS A 88 -0.81 -15.93 -21.19
CA HIS A 88 0.60 -16.28 -21.26
C HIS A 88 1.20 -16.00 -22.64
N SER A 89 0.53 -15.14 -23.43
CA SER A 89 1.04 -14.76 -24.74
C SER A 89 2.30 -13.90 -24.65
N GLN A 90 2.51 -13.22 -23.53
CA GLN A 90 3.71 -12.43 -23.29
C GLN A 90 4.68 -13.22 -22.43
N SER A 91 5.95 -12.81 -22.46
CA SER A 91 6.93 -13.36 -21.54
C SER A 91 6.60 -12.89 -20.13
N HIS A 92 7.00 -13.69 -19.14
CA HIS A 92 6.81 -13.31 -17.74
C HIS A 92 7.50 -11.98 -17.44
N GLU A 93 8.66 -11.76 -18.04
CA GLU A 93 9.41 -10.53 -17.81
C GLU A 93 8.64 -9.30 -18.28
N SER A 94 8.00 -9.38 -19.45
CA SER A 94 7.19 -8.28 -19.96
C SER A 94 5.98 -8.03 -19.08
N THR A 95 5.32 -9.09 -18.64
CA THR A 95 4.15 -8.99 -17.78
C THR A 95 4.51 -8.35 -16.45
N ILE A 96 5.63 -8.77 -15.87
CA ILE A 96 6.09 -8.22 -14.58
C ILE A 96 6.38 -6.74 -14.72
N ARG A 97 7.05 -6.35 -15.82
CA ARG A 97 7.36 -4.94 -16.05
C ARG A 97 6.08 -4.11 -16.19
N GLU A 98 5.11 -4.60 -16.93
CA GLU A 98 3.85 -3.88 -17.10
C GLU A 98 3.11 -3.71 -15.77
N VAL A 99 3.06 -4.77 -14.97
CA VAL A 99 2.41 -4.70 -13.67
C VAL A 99 3.14 -3.73 -12.76
N ALA A 100 4.48 -3.79 -12.72
CA ALA A 100 5.26 -2.88 -11.89
C ALA A 100 4.96 -1.42 -12.24
N ILE A 101 4.94 -1.09 -13.53
CA ILE A 101 4.69 0.27 -13.97
C ILE A 101 3.26 0.69 -13.64
N ARG A 102 2.31 -0.22 -13.83
CA ARG A 102 0.90 0.08 -13.54
C ARG A 102 0.69 0.49 -12.09
N TYR A 103 1.44 -0.11 -11.20
CA TYR A 103 1.30 0.16 -9.77
C TYR A 103 2.35 1.14 -9.24
N GLY A 104 2.98 1.89 -10.13
CA GLY A 104 3.82 3.02 -9.76
C GLY A 104 5.27 2.71 -9.47
N PHE A 105 5.74 1.53 -9.82
CA PHE A 105 7.13 1.16 -9.62
C PHE A 105 7.91 1.39 -10.91
N LYS A 106 8.76 2.40 -10.90
CA LYS A 106 9.47 2.82 -12.11
C LYS A 106 10.72 2.00 -12.41
N HIS A 107 11.24 1.29 -11.43
CA HIS A 107 12.49 0.54 -11.58
C HIS A 107 12.23 -0.94 -11.28
N ALA A 108 12.30 -1.76 -12.33
CA ALA A 108 12.00 -3.18 -12.21
C ALA A 108 12.87 -3.90 -11.18
N GLY A 109 14.16 -3.54 -11.13
CA GLY A 109 15.07 -4.16 -10.17
C GLY A 109 14.71 -3.84 -8.73
N ARG A 110 14.35 -2.59 -8.47
CA ARG A 110 13.95 -2.19 -7.13
C ARG A 110 12.61 -2.83 -6.75
N TYR A 111 11.71 -2.92 -7.71
CA TYR A 111 10.43 -3.58 -7.50
C TYR A 111 10.65 -5.05 -7.10
N ALA A 112 11.48 -5.76 -7.85
CA ALA A 112 11.74 -7.17 -7.57
C ALA A 112 12.37 -7.37 -6.20
N ARG A 113 13.31 -6.51 -5.82
CA ARG A 113 13.96 -6.60 -4.52
C ARG A 113 12.98 -6.36 -3.38
N ARG A 114 12.17 -5.32 -3.51
CA ARG A 114 11.17 -5.01 -2.49
C ARG A 114 10.12 -6.11 -2.41
N TYR A 115 9.74 -6.64 -3.55
CA TYR A 115 8.79 -7.75 -3.62
C TYR A 115 9.33 -8.95 -2.87
N PHE A 116 10.57 -9.32 -3.13
CA PHE A 116 11.19 -10.45 -2.46
C PHE A 116 11.26 -10.22 -0.95
N THR A 117 11.63 -9.02 -0.53
CA THR A 117 11.70 -8.69 0.90
C THR A 117 10.34 -8.84 1.57
N SER A 118 9.27 -8.43 0.89
CA SER A 118 7.94 -8.46 1.48
C SER A 118 7.28 -9.83 1.43
N PHE A 119 7.49 -10.59 0.37
CA PHE A 119 6.74 -11.82 0.15
C PHE A 119 7.59 -13.09 0.17
N GLY A 120 8.89 -12.97 0.25
CA GLY A 120 9.76 -14.14 0.28
C GLY A 120 9.92 -14.85 -1.05
N GLU A 121 9.44 -14.25 -2.13
CA GLU A 121 9.61 -14.81 -3.47
C GLU A 121 9.72 -13.67 -4.47
N LEU A 122 10.22 -13.99 -5.66
CA LEU A 122 10.33 -13.01 -6.73
C LEU A 122 9.02 -12.94 -7.51
N PRO A 123 8.76 -11.80 -8.18
CA PRO A 123 7.54 -11.70 -9.02
C PRO A 123 7.44 -12.80 -10.06
N SER A 124 8.57 -13.23 -10.62
CA SER A 124 8.60 -14.31 -11.59
C SER A 124 8.12 -15.61 -10.98
N GLN A 125 8.44 -15.86 -9.73
CA GLN A 125 7.98 -17.05 -9.03
C GLN A 125 6.48 -17.01 -8.76
N THR A 126 5.97 -15.84 -8.43
CA THR A 126 4.54 -15.67 -8.22
C THR A 126 3.74 -15.96 -9.50
N ILE A 127 4.20 -15.40 -10.62
CA ILE A 127 3.46 -15.55 -11.87
C ILE A 127 3.52 -16.98 -12.38
N GLN A 128 4.58 -17.72 -12.09
CA GLN A 128 4.69 -19.12 -12.48
C GLN A 128 3.66 -19.99 -11.76
N ARG A 129 3.25 -19.58 -10.56
CA ARG A 129 2.27 -20.33 -9.79
C ARG A 129 0.82 -19.99 -10.14
N SER A 130 0.61 -18.92 -10.89
CA SER A 130 -0.76 -18.48 -11.19
C SER A 130 -1.40 -19.26 -12.35
#